data_d111e627fcfe118bb0b3814a5133a6d6
#
_entry.id   d111e627fcfe118bb0b3814a5133a6d6
#
_cell.length_a   1.000
_cell.length_b   1.000
_cell.length_c   1.000
_cell.angle_alpha   90.00
_cell.angle_beta   90.00
_cell.angle_gamma   90.00
#
_symmetry.space_group_name_H-M   'P 1'
#
loop_
_entity.id
_entity.type
_entity.pdbx_description
1 polymer ?
#
loop_
_entity_poly.entity_id
_entity_poly.type
_entity_poly.pdbx_seq_one_letter_code
_entity_poly.pdbx_strand_id
1 'polypeptide(L)'
;MYSKSRKISRRDFLKISGIGLAGVFLGSAIAPWIKRIQQPTTNVTILREDSYQNNLEDSLRRGIAQYPNILKKIQGGRVVLKPNLVDHYPNRPLNTHPAMLAATIAAFRQLGAQEVIVAEGPGHNRDTEMIVEQSGVSQILKDERVRFVDLNLDDCTPIELVSRYTQLSRIFFPHTVLGSDLVVSMPKLKTHHWAGVTLSLKNLFGVIPGIKYGWPKNFLHWHGISQSIADIATTIAPGFAIVDGIVGMEGDGPLHGAGVDSNVVIMGDNLTAVDATAVRLMGFYPERIQHLLLMMPYGGTINEMRIKQIGESLASSQILFQPPPVVMTNINQAPSFWHKALVSGW
;
A
#
# COMPACT_ATOMS: atom_id res chain seq x y z
N MET A 1 -27.86 65.19 -32.01
CA MET A 1 -27.50 64.73 -30.66
C MET A 1 -26.12 64.01 -30.73
N TYR A 2 -25.04 64.71 -30.35
CA TYR A 2 -23.67 64.16 -30.39
C TYR A 2 -23.38 63.45 -29.07
N SER A 3 -23.10 62.13 -29.14
CA SER A 3 -22.64 61.34 -28.01
C SER A 3 -21.19 61.75 -27.69
N LYS A 4 -20.95 62.28 -26.48
CA LYS A 4 -19.60 62.57 -25.95
C LYS A 4 -18.89 61.27 -25.66
N SER A 5 -17.87 60.90 -26.45
CA SER A 5 -16.93 59.85 -26.12
C SER A 5 -16.16 60.23 -24.84
N ARG A 6 -16.34 59.47 -23.78
CA ARG A 6 -15.59 59.62 -22.53
C ARG A 6 -14.12 59.20 -22.78
N LYS A 7 -13.21 60.17 -22.83
CA LYS A 7 -11.77 59.90 -22.88
C LYS A 7 -11.36 59.27 -21.52
N ILE A 8 -10.83 58.03 -21.58
CA ILE A 8 -10.26 57.36 -20.41
C ILE A 8 -9.04 58.13 -19.94
N SER A 9 -8.97 58.52 -18.65
CA SER A 9 -7.84 59.27 -18.11
C SER A 9 -6.58 58.37 -18.05
N ARG A 10 -5.39 58.98 -18.15
CA ARG A 10 -4.10 58.25 -17.95
C ARG A 10 -4.08 57.48 -16.64
N ARG A 11 -4.75 57.98 -15.62
CA ARG A 11 -4.85 57.36 -14.28
C ARG A 11 -5.74 56.12 -14.29
N ASP A 12 -6.82 56.11 -15.06
CA ASP A 12 -7.73 54.95 -15.21
C ASP A 12 -7.08 53.88 -16.09
N PHE A 13 -6.30 54.28 -17.11
CA PHE A 13 -5.52 53.37 -17.93
C PHE A 13 -4.44 52.65 -17.09
N LEU A 14 -3.72 53.37 -16.23
CA LEU A 14 -2.71 52.79 -15.33
C LEU A 14 -3.34 51.85 -14.30
N LYS A 15 -4.53 52.14 -13.80
CA LYS A 15 -5.26 51.23 -12.90
C LYS A 15 -5.69 49.94 -13.60
N ILE A 16 -6.22 50.04 -14.81
CA ILE A 16 -6.64 48.90 -15.62
C ILE A 16 -5.41 48.04 -16.01
N SER A 17 -4.29 48.69 -16.40
CA SER A 17 -3.03 47.99 -16.71
C SER A 17 -2.41 47.35 -15.50
N GLY A 18 -2.51 47.94 -14.29
CA GLY A 18 -2.05 47.37 -13.03
C GLY A 18 -2.84 46.15 -12.62
N ILE A 19 -4.18 46.18 -12.82
CA ILE A 19 -5.06 45.03 -12.57
C ILE A 19 -4.79 43.89 -13.58
N GLY A 20 -4.53 44.23 -14.86
CA GLY A 20 -4.15 43.25 -15.88
C GLY A 20 -2.82 42.55 -15.57
N LEU A 21 -1.79 43.31 -15.16
CA LEU A 21 -0.48 42.76 -14.76
C LEU A 21 -0.59 41.93 -13.48
N ALA A 22 -1.32 42.38 -12.49
CA ALA A 22 -1.57 41.60 -11.27
C ALA A 22 -2.34 40.30 -11.58
N GLY A 23 -3.30 40.33 -12.49
CA GLY A 23 -4.02 39.14 -12.97
C GLY A 23 -3.13 38.15 -13.70
N VAL A 24 -2.17 38.62 -14.52
CA VAL A 24 -1.20 37.75 -15.19
C VAL A 24 -0.18 37.16 -14.21
N PHE A 25 0.28 37.95 -13.22
CA PHE A 25 1.19 37.45 -12.17
C PHE A 25 0.48 36.45 -11.23
N LEU A 26 -0.75 36.72 -10.84
CA LEU A 26 -1.57 35.77 -10.08
C LEU A 26 -1.87 34.51 -10.90
N GLY A 27 -2.20 34.64 -12.17
CA GLY A 27 -2.43 33.51 -13.07
C GLY A 27 -1.20 32.63 -13.26
N SER A 28 -0.01 33.23 -13.42
CA SER A 28 1.25 32.48 -13.53
C SER A 28 1.69 31.82 -12.23
N ALA A 29 1.37 32.42 -11.08
CA ALA A 29 1.60 31.81 -9.76
C ALA A 29 0.62 30.67 -9.43
N ILE A 30 -0.62 30.77 -9.94
CA ILE A 30 -1.68 29.77 -9.73
C ILE A 30 -1.60 28.61 -10.76
N ALA A 31 -1.08 28.87 -11.97
CA ALA A 31 -1.00 27.85 -13.01
C ALA A 31 -0.22 26.58 -12.60
N PRO A 32 0.91 26.62 -11.86
CA PRO A 32 1.56 25.43 -11.31
C PRO A 32 0.70 24.70 -10.28
N TRP A 33 -0.10 25.45 -9.49
CA TRP A 33 -1.03 24.90 -8.51
C TRP A 33 -2.22 24.19 -9.18
N ILE A 34 -2.77 24.78 -10.23
CA ILE A 34 -3.86 24.19 -11.03
C ILE A 34 -3.37 22.92 -11.75
N LYS A 35 -2.15 22.93 -12.32
CA LYS A 35 -1.52 21.73 -12.88
C LYS A 35 -1.28 20.64 -11.81
N ARG A 36 -0.98 21.01 -10.58
CA ARG A 36 -0.84 20.06 -9.46
C ARG A 36 -2.17 19.44 -9.02
N ILE A 37 -3.27 20.21 -9.08
CA ILE A 37 -4.63 19.70 -8.80
C ILE A 37 -5.11 18.74 -9.91
N GLN A 38 -4.59 18.87 -11.13
CA GLN A 38 -4.91 18.02 -12.28
C GLN A 38 -4.00 16.78 -12.42
N GLN A 39 -3.18 16.43 -11.40
CA GLN A 39 -2.41 15.19 -11.45
C GLN A 39 -3.34 13.96 -11.42
N PRO A 40 -2.98 12.87 -12.11
CA PRO A 40 -3.85 11.72 -12.24
C PRO A 40 -4.30 11.21 -10.88
N THR A 41 -5.60 11.05 -10.72
CA THR A 41 -6.16 10.40 -9.55
C THR A 41 -5.82 8.91 -9.60
N THR A 42 -5.33 8.37 -8.49
CA THR A 42 -5.19 6.93 -8.35
C THR A 42 -6.49 6.33 -7.81
N ASN A 43 -6.80 5.12 -8.23
CA ASN A 43 -7.98 4.41 -7.77
C ASN A 43 -7.63 3.54 -6.55
N VAL A 44 -8.52 3.48 -5.58
CA VAL A 44 -8.51 2.50 -4.50
C VAL A 44 -9.91 1.90 -4.38
N THR A 45 -10.01 0.59 -4.50
CA THR A 45 -11.27 -0.13 -4.37
C THR A 45 -11.44 -0.58 -2.92
N ILE A 46 -12.60 -0.31 -2.34
CA ILE A 46 -13.03 -0.78 -1.02
C ILE A 46 -14.23 -1.68 -1.25
N LEU A 47 -14.10 -2.97 -0.93
CA LEU A 47 -15.19 -3.94 -0.96
C LEU A 47 -15.67 -4.20 0.46
N ARG A 48 -16.99 -4.33 0.64
CA ARG A 48 -17.55 -4.80 1.89
C ARG A 48 -17.68 -6.32 1.85
N GLU A 49 -17.00 -6.98 2.77
CA GLU A 49 -17.01 -8.44 2.91
C GLU A 49 -17.05 -8.78 4.39
N ASP A 50 -18.15 -9.33 4.87
CA ASP A 50 -18.39 -9.61 6.27
C ASP A 50 -17.98 -11.03 6.70
N SER A 51 -17.61 -11.87 5.73
CA SER A 51 -17.23 -13.26 6.00
C SER A 51 -16.24 -13.78 4.94
N TYR A 52 -15.32 -14.64 5.40
CA TYR A 52 -14.47 -15.43 4.50
C TYR A 52 -15.21 -16.54 3.77
N GLN A 53 -16.48 -16.79 4.11
CA GLN A 53 -17.34 -17.77 3.46
C GLN A 53 -18.14 -17.18 2.29
N ASN A 54 -18.06 -15.87 2.08
CA ASN A 54 -18.67 -15.20 0.94
C ASN A 54 -18.01 -15.66 -0.38
N ASN A 55 -18.64 -15.31 -1.50
CA ASN A 55 -18.03 -15.52 -2.82
C ASN A 55 -16.91 -14.49 -3.07
N LEU A 56 -15.82 -14.61 -2.30
CA LEU A 56 -14.66 -13.70 -2.37
C LEU A 56 -14.00 -13.72 -3.73
N GLU A 57 -13.98 -14.86 -4.42
CA GLU A 57 -13.38 -14.99 -5.75
C GLU A 57 -14.01 -14.01 -6.75
N ASP A 58 -15.34 -13.98 -6.83
CA ASP A 58 -16.04 -13.09 -7.75
C ASP A 58 -15.90 -11.62 -7.35
N SER A 59 -15.96 -11.32 -6.05
CA SER A 59 -15.72 -9.96 -5.55
C SER A 59 -14.32 -9.45 -5.87
N LEU A 60 -13.28 -10.27 -5.65
CA LEU A 60 -11.90 -9.94 -5.99
C LEU A 60 -11.72 -9.78 -7.49
N ARG A 61 -12.25 -10.70 -8.28
CA ARG A 61 -12.18 -10.65 -9.74
C ARG A 61 -12.80 -9.36 -10.29
N ARG A 62 -13.99 -8.96 -9.81
CA ARG A 62 -14.62 -7.68 -10.20
C ARG A 62 -13.82 -6.48 -9.75
N GLY A 63 -13.24 -6.51 -8.54
CA GLY A 63 -12.40 -5.45 -8.01
C GLY A 63 -11.12 -5.28 -8.82
N ILE A 64 -10.40 -6.37 -9.12
CA ILE A 64 -9.16 -6.36 -9.92
C ILE A 64 -9.44 -5.88 -11.35
N ALA A 65 -10.60 -6.21 -11.92
CA ALA A 65 -11.01 -5.79 -13.26
C ALA A 65 -11.13 -4.26 -13.44
N GLN A 66 -11.20 -3.50 -12.35
CA GLN A 66 -11.17 -2.02 -12.38
C GLN A 66 -9.79 -1.44 -12.74
N TYR A 67 -8.74 -2.28 -12.85
CA TYR A 67 -7.36 -1.86 -13.08
C TYR A 67 -6.81 -2.40 -14.41
N PRO A 68 -7.07 -1.72 -15.56
CA PRO A 68 -6.69 -2.22 -16.88
C PRO A 68 -5.19 -2.50 -17.07
N ASN A 69 -4.33 -1.72 -16.41
CA ASN A 69 -2.87 -1.91 -16.48
C ASN A 69 -2.43 -3.17 -15.72
N ILE A 70 -3.16 -3.54 -14.67
CA ILE A 70 -2.92 -4.78 -13.92
C ILE A 70 -3.42 -5.98 -14.72
N LEU A 71 -4.60 -5.87 -15.34
CA LEU A 71 -5.11 -6.94 -16.22
C LEU A 71 -4.13 -7.31 -17.33
N LYS A 72 -3.47 -6.30 -17.94
CA LYS A 72 -2.45 -6.56 -18.97
C LYS A 72 -1.24 -7.35 -18.46
N LYS A 73 -0.87 -7.16 -17.19
CA LYS A 73 0.22 -7.90 -16.54
C LYS A 73 -0.21 -9.31 -16.11
N ILE A 74 -1.49 -9.50 -15.83
CA ILE A 74 -2.05 -10.79 -15.43
C ILE A 74 -2.17 -11.71 -16.64
N GLN A 75 -2.69 -11.20 -17.77
CA GLN A 75 -2.94 -12.00 -18.96
C GLN A 75 -1.65 -12.59 -19.53
N GLY A 76 -1.50 -13.90 -19.45
CA GLY A 76 -0.31 -14.62 -19.87
C GLY A 76 0.91 -14.41 -18.98
N GLY A 77 0.76 -13.69 -17.86
CA GLY A 77 1.86 -13.34 -16.96
C GLY A 77 2.07 -14.33 -15.83
N ARG A 78 3.29 -14.29 -15.26
CA ARG A 78 3.67 -14.95 -14.02
C ARG A 78 3.39 -14.00 -12.85
N VAL A 79 2.45 -14.38 -11.97
CA VAL A 79 2.01 -13.60 -10.83
C VAL A 79 2.55 -14.20 -9.53
N VAL A 80 3.22 -13.39 -8.72
CA VAL A 80 3.62 -13.75 -7.37
C VAL A 80 2.64 -13.13 -6.38
N LEU A 81 1.89 -13.97 -5.68
CA LEU A 81 1.05 -13.60 -4.55
C LEU A 81 1.88 -13.67 -3.27
N LYS A 82 2.08 -12.55 -2.63
CA LYS A 82 2.80 -12.46 -1.38
C LYS A 82 1.84 -12.22 -0.22
N PRO A 83 1.36 -13.28 0.47
CA PRO A 83 0.55 -13.14 1.68
C PRO A 83 1.38 -12.49 2.80
N ASN A 84 0.76 -12.22 3.93
CA ASN A 84 1.42 -11.88 5.17
C ASN A 84 1.41 -13.12 6.08
N LEU A 85 2.53 -13.81 6.18
CA LEU A 85 2.74 -14.91 7.12
C LEU A 85 3.83 -14.50 8.10
N VAL A 86 3.52 -14.47 9.39
CA VAL A 86 4.44 -13.96 10.41
C VAL A 86 4.79 -15.02 11.44
N ASP A 87 3.77 -15.61 12.04
CA ASP A 87 3.84 -16.63 13.08
C ASP A 87 2.46 -17.32 13.20
N HIS A 88 2.33 -18.28 14.11
CA HIS A 88 1.06 -18.90 14.42
C HIS A 88 0.75 -18.79 15.90
N TYR A 89 -0.37 -18.13 16.20
CA TYR A 89 -0.99 -18.13 17.53
C TYR A 89 -2.46 -18.47 17.36
N PRO A 90 -2.98 -19.50 18.06
CA PRO A 90 -4.40 -19.84 17.99
C PRO A 90 -5.30 -18.63 18.26
N ASN A 91 -6.36 -18.50 17.46
CA ASN A 91 -7.40 -17.46 17.61
C ASN A 91 -6.93 -16.02 17.43
N ARG A 92 -5.78 -15.77 16.78
CA ARG A 92 -5.32 -14.42 16.44
C ARG A 92 -5.23 -14.23 14.93
N PRO A 93 -5.73 -13.10 14.38
CA PRO A 93 -5.67 -12.83 12.95
C PRO A 93 -4.29 -12.26 12.55
N LEU A 94 -3.23 -13.05 12.72
CA LEU A 94 -1.87 -12.60 12.41
C LEU A 94 -1.59 -12.55 10.91
N ASN A 95 -2.11 -13.55 10.20
CA ASN A 95 -1.75 -13.87 8.82
C ASN A 95 -2.89 -13.52 7.86
N THR A 96 -2.57 -13.38 6.59
CA THR A 96 -3.58 -13.39 5.53
C THR A 96 -4.38 -14.69 5.65
N HIS A 97 -5.70 -14.57 5.64
CA HIS A 97 -6.59 -15.73 5.84
C HIS A 97 -6.49 -16.70 4.66
N PRO A 98 -6.46 -18.03 4.88
CA PRO A 98 -6.36 -19.02 3.81
C PRO A 98 -7.44 -18.89 2.72
N ALA A 99 -8.69 -18.63 3.11
CA ALA A 99 -9.78 -18.44 2.14
C ALA A 99 -9.56 -17.17 1.26
N MET A 100 -8.97 -16.09 1.81
CA MET A 100 -8.60 -14.91 1.02
C MET A 100 -7.52 -15.27 -0.01
N LEU A 101 -6.55 -16.10 0.38
CA LEU A 101 -5.50 -16.57 -0.52
C LEU A 101 -6.09 -17.46 -1.63
N ALA A 102 -6.95 -18.44 -1.29
CA ALA A 102 -7.63 -19.31 -2.24
C ALA A 102 -8.45 -18.52 -3.27
N ALA A 103 -9.29 -17.60 -2.79
CA ALA A 103 -10.10 -16.74 -3.64
C ALA A 103 -9.24 -15.87 -4.58
N THR A 104 -8.09 -15.38 -4.08
CA THR A 104 -7.17 -14.60 -4.90
C THR A 104 -6.52 -15.46 -5.99
N ILE A 105 -6.05 -16.67 -5.67
CA ILE A 105 -5.49 -17.60 -6.64
C ILE A 105 -6.50 -17.86 -7.76
N ALA A 106 -7.74 -18.20 -7.40
CA ALA A 106 -8.82 -18.48 -8.36
C ALA A 106 -9.13 -17.26 -9.24
N ALA A 107 -9.27 -16.07 -8.64
CA ALA A 107 -9.52 -14.82 -9.35
C ALA A 107 -8.42 -14.51 -10.39
N PHE A 108 -7.13 -14.64 -10.01
CA PHE A 108 -6.02 -14.37 -10.94
C PHE A 108 -5.96 -15.38 -12.09
N ARG A 109 -6.25 -16.65 -11.84
CA ARG A 109 -6.38 -17.67 -12.91
C ARG A 109 -7.51 -17.35 -13.88
N GLN A 110 -8.69 -16.99 -13.37
CA GLN A 110 -9.82 -16.59 -14.21
C GLN A 110 -9.53 -15.32 -15.03
N LEU A 111 -8.71 -14.42 -14.52
CA LEU A 111 -8.26 -13.24 -15.25
C LEU A 111 -7.16 -13.53 -16.26
N GLY A 112 -6.70 -14.78 -16.38
CA GLY A 112 -5.80 -15.26 -17.43
C GLY A 112 -4.33 -15.28 -17.04
N ALA A 113 -3.97 -15.35 -15.74
CA ALA A 113 -2.59 -15.59 -15.32
C ALA A 113 -2.09 -16.93 -15.86
N GLN A 114 -0.89 -16.93 -16.47
CA GLN A 114 -0.25 -18.16 -16.95
C GLN A 114 0.26 -18.99 -15.77
N GLU A 115 0.85 -18.33 -14.78
CA GLU A 115 1.34 -18.96 -13.57
C GLU A 115 1.01 -18.10 -12.35
N VAL A 116 0.52 -18.72 -11.30
CA VAL A 116 0.35 -18.12 -9.98
C VAL A 116 1.27 -18.83 -9.00
N ILE A 117 2.11 -18.07 -8.30
CA ILE A 117 3.05 -18.56 -7.29
C ILE A 117 2.69 -17.89 -5.97
N VAL A 118 2.62 -18.64 -4.90
CA VAL A 118 2.54 -18.10 -3.55
C VAL A 118 3.95 -18.05 -2.97
N ALA A 119 4.40 -16.89 -2.51
CA ALA A 119 5.75 -16.73 -2.02
C ALA A 119 5.80 -15.84 -0.77
N GLU A 120 6.48 -16.29 0.28
CA GLU A 120 6.67 -15.54 1.52
C GLU A 120 8.00 -15.91 2.18
N GLY A 121 8.59 -14.97 2.90
CA GLY A 121 9.73 -15.19 3.77
C GLY A 121 9.43 -14.66 5.17
N PRO A 122 8.81 -15.45 6.06
CA PRO A 122 8.51 -15.01 7.41
C PRO A 122 9.76 -14.48 8.13
N GLY A 123 9.61 -13.34 8.83
CA GLY A 123 10.75 -12.70 9.49
C GLY A 123 10.90 -13.07 10.95
N HIS A 124 9.81 -13.46 11.62
CA HIS A 124 9.82 -13.72 13.06
C HIS A 124 10.27 -15.14 13.40
N ASN A 125 9.71 -16.14 12.74
CA ASN A 125 10.06 -17.53 12.92
C ASN A 125 10.91 -18.04 11.74
N ARG A 126 11.88 -18.93 12.01
CA ARG A 126 12.73 -19.55 10.98
C ARG A 126 12.04 -20.70 10.25
N ASP A 127 11.09 -21.34 10.91
CA ASP A 127 10.38 -22.49 10.37
C ASP A 127 9.18 -22.04 9.53
N THR A 128 9.44 -21.77 8.26
CA THR A 128 8.43 -21.38 7.29
C THR A 128 7.42 -22.50 7.06
N GLU A 129 7.85 -23.76 7.02
CA GLU A 129 6.97 -24.91 6.79
C GLU A 129 5.95 -25.05 7.91
N MET A 130 6.40 -24.88 9.16
CA MET A 130 5.50 -24.90 10.33
C MET A 130 4.44 -23.81 10.23
N ILE A 131 4.82 -22.57 9.85
CA ILE A 131 3.87 -21.46 9.71
C ILE A 131 2.86 -21.76 8.59
N VAL A 132 3.32 -22.24 7.45
CA VAL A 132 2.44 -22.59 6.31
C VAL A 132 1.45 -23.69 6.69
N GLU A 133 1.90 -24.70 7.45
CA GLU A 133 1.02 -25.78 7.92
C GLU A 133 0.01 -25.29 8.96
N GLN A 134 0.48 -24.65 10.02
CA GLN A 134 -0.39 -24.22 11.14
C GLN A 134 -1.34 -23.10 10.77
N SER A 135 -1.01 -22.26 9.79
CA SER A 135 -1.90 -21.23 9.28
C SER A 135 -3.01 -21.76 8.38
N GLY A 136 -2.99 -23.03 8.00
CA GLY A 136 -3.91 -23.64 7.04
C GLY A 136 -3.61 -23.33 5.58
N VAL A 137 -2.53 -22.60 5.30
CA VAL A 137 -2.12 -22.27 3.93
C VAL A 137 -1.70 -23.51 3.16
N SER A 138 -1.05 -24.50 3.82
CA SER A 138 -0.62 -25.75 3.18
C SER A 138 -1.79 -26.49 2.50
N GLN A 139 -2.98 -26.50 3.12
CA GLN A 139 -4.16 -27.14 2.54
C GLN A 139 -4.59 -26.40 1.27
N ILE A 140 -4.63 -25.07 1.30
CA ILE A 140 -4.97 -24.24 0.13
C ILE A 140 -3.98 -24.48 -1.03
N LEU A 141 -2.68 -24.56 -0.74
CA LEU A 141 -1.66 -24.82 -1.76
C LEU A 141 -1.88 -26.19 -2.46
N LYS A 142 -2.26 -27.21 -1.68
CA LYS A 142 -2.60 -28.54 -2.21
C LYS A 142 -3.88 -28.54 -3.04
N ASP A 143 -4.94 -27.96 -2.51
CA ASP A 143 -6.26 -27.92 -3.15
C ASP A 143 -6.21 -27.13 -4.47
N GLU A 144 -5.55 -25.98 -4.44
CA GLU A 144 -5.35 -25.11 -5.59
C GLU A 144 -4.20 -25.57 -6.50
N ARG A 145 -3.42 -26.56 -6.14
CA ARG A 145 -2.24 -27.02 -6.89
C ARG A 145 -1.32 -25.86 -7.27
N VAL A 146 -0.99 -25.02 -6.29
CA VAL A 146 -0.13 -23.85 -6.45
C VAL A 146 1.18 -24.08 -5.75
N ARG A 147 2.28 -23.70 -6.40
CA ARG A 147 3.62 -23.78 -5.83
C ARG A 147 3.78 -22.70 -4.74
N PHE A 148 4.34 -23.11 -3.61
CA PHE A 148 4.87 -22.21 -2.58
C PHE A 148 6.39 -22.06 -2.74
N VAL A 149 6.89 -20.84 -2.54
CA VAL A 149 8.34 -20.56 -2.49
C VAL A 149 8.67 -19.88 -1.17
N ASP A 150 9.55 -20.48 -0.40
CA ASP A 150 10.15 -19.82 0.76
C ASP A 150 11.20 -18.81 0.29
N LEU A 151 10.83 -17.51 0.30
CA LEU A 151 11.71 -16.42 -0.11
C LEU A 151 12.94 -16.26 0.81
N ASN A 152 12.93 -16.84 2.01
CA ASN A 152 14.10 -16.85 2.88
C ASN A 152 15.24 -17.71 2.33
N LEU A 153 14.90 -18.73 1.52
CA LEU A 153 15.83 -19.73 1.01
C LEU A 153 15.97 -19.68 -0.53
N ASP A 154 15.16 -18.85 -1.20
CA ASP A 154 15.20 -18.72 -2.66
C ASP A 154 16.56 -18.17 -3.14
N ASP A 155 16.96 -18.56 -4.35
CA ASP A 155 18.11 -17.97 -5.02
C ASP A 155 17.93 -16.47 -5.15
N CYS A 156 19.00 -15.70 -4.92
CA CYS A 156 18.89 -14.26 -4.85
C CYS A 156 20.08 -13.53 -5.48
N THR A 157 19.81 -12.35 -6.01
CA THR A 157 20.80 -11.47 -6.63
C THR A 157 20.81 -10.09 -5.95
N PRO A 158 22.01 -9.46 -5.76
CA PRO A 158 22.10 -8.09 -5.23
C PRO A 158 21.65 -7.09 -6.32
N ILE A 159 20.63 -6.29 -6.01
CA ILE A 159 20.08 -5.25 -6.88
C ILE A 159 20.40 -3.88 -6.30
N GLU A 160 20.76 -2.93 -7.16
CA GLU A 160 20.95 -1.54 -6.74
C GLU A 160 19.63 -0.93 -6.30
N LEU A 161 19.66 -0.26 -5.14
CA LEU A 161 18.49 0.41 -4.59
C LEU A 161 18.15 1.68 -5.36
N VAL A 162 16.87 1.87 -5.62
CA VAL A 162 16.36 3.05 -6.31
C VAL A 162 16.37 4.27 -5.38
N SER A 163 15.85 4.15 -4.15
CA SER A 163 15.71 5.31 -3.23
C SER A 163 16.90 5.50 -2.29
N ARG A 164 17.55 4.45 -1.83
CA ARG A 164 18.75 4.48 -0.95
C ARG A 164 18.58 5.25 0.37
N TYR A 165 17.40 5.24 0.95
CA TYR A 165 17.14 5.88 2.26
C TYR A 165 17.90 5.22 3.41
N THR A 166 18.20 3.93 3.31
CA THR A 166 19.04 3.17 4.24
C THR A 166 20.53 3.48 4.10
N GLN A 167 20.95 4.25 3.09
CA GLN A 167 22.33 4.47 2.67
C GLN A 167 23.04 3.20 2.16
N LEU A 168 22.33 2.08 2.02
CA LEU A 168 22.82 0.91 1.34
C LEU A 168 22.79 1.14 -0.17
N SER A 169 23.80 0.62 -0.88
CA SER A 169 23.83 0.69 -2.33
C SER A 169 23.00 -0.43 -2.97
N ARG A 170 22.99 -1.62 -2.36
CA ARG A 170 22.37 -2.83 -2.88
C ARG A 170 21.74 -3.66 -1.76
N ILE A 171 20.66 -4.36 -2.11
CA ILE A 171 20.01 -5.38 -1.29
C ILE A 171 19.79 -6.63 -2.16
N PHE A 172 19.90 -7.83 -1.55
CA PHE A 172 19.59 -9.09 -2.24
C PHE A 172 18.09 -9.28 -2.37
N PHE A 173 17.64 -9.64 -3.57
CA PHE A 173 16.24 -9.97 -3.85
C PHE A 173 16.12 -11.37 -4.45
N PRO A 174 15.06 -12.12 -4.09
CA PRO A 174 14.80 -13.47 -4.57
C PRO A 174 14.51 -13.50 -6.08
N HIS A 175 15.00 -14.54 -6.75
CA HIS A 175 14.77 -14.72 -8.19
C HIS A 175 13.29 -14.91 -8.52
N THR A 176 12.51 -15.54 -7.65
CA THR A 176 11.06 -15.68 -7.83
C THR A 176 10.37 -14.32 -7.93
N VAL A 177 10.78 -13.33 -7.12
CA VAL A 177 10.23 -11.98 -7.15
C VAL A 177 10.72 -11.22 -8.39
N LEU A 178 12.01 -11.28 -8.68
CA LEU A 178 12.62 -10.57 -9.82
C LEU A 178 12.15 -11.09 -11.19
N GLY A 179 11.82 -12.37 -11.28
CA GLY A 179 11.37 -13.04 -12.51
C GLY A 179 9.85 -13.02 -12.72
N SER A 180 9.09 -12.29 -11.90
CA SER A 180 7.64 -12.19 -12.03
C SER A 180 7.21 -10.98 -12.87
N ASP A 181 6.09 -11.08 -13.59
CA ASP A 181 5.47 -9.96 -14.30
C ASP A 181 4.65 -9.06 -13.36
N LEU A 182 4.19 -9.64 -12.25
CA LEU A 182 3.41 -8.94 -11.24
C LEU A 182 3.66 -9.51 -9.85
N VAL A 183 4.05 -8.63 -8.92
CA VAL A 183 4.05 -8.93 -7.49
C VAL A 183 2.81 -8.31 -6.85
N VAL A 184 2.01 -9.13 -6.17
CA VAL A 184 0.81 -8.73 -5.44
C VAL A 184 1.06 -8.85 -3.95
N SER A 185 1.07 -7.71 -3.25
CA SER A 185 1.16 -7.69 -1.79
C SER A 185 -0.22 -7.95 -1.18
N MET A 186 -0.32 -8.98 -0.34
CA MET A 186 -1.58 -9.36 0.34
C MET A 186 -1.42 -9.26 1.86
N PRO A 187 -1.36 -8.03 2.42
CA PRO A 187 -1.19 -7.86 3.86
C PRO A 187 -2.47 -8.16 4.63
N LYS A 188 -2.32 -8.49 5.92
CA LYS A 188 -3.38 -8.38 6.92
C LYS A 188 -3.55 -6.93 7.35
N LEU A 189 -4.78 -6.45 7.47
CA LEU A 189 -5.09 -5.12 8.04
C LEU A 189 -4.76 -5.14 9.53
N LYS A 190 -3.62 -4.59 9.94
CA LYS A 190 -3.20 -4.62 11.34
C LYS A 190 -2.27 -3.50 11.76
N THR A 191 -2.30 -3.19 13.07
CA THR A 191 -1.33 -2.32 13.74
C THR A 191 0.07 -2.95 13.81
N HIS A 192 1.07 -2.13 14.08
CA HIS A 192 2.46 -2.57 14.24
C HIS A 192 3.22 -1.62 15.17
N HIS A 193 3.80 -2.13 16.24
CA HIS A 193 4.46 -1.31 17.28
C HIS A 193 5.64 -0.46 16.78
N TRP A 194 6.36 -0.87 15.73
CA TRP A 194 7.48 -0.07 15.18
C TRP A 194 7.13 0.74 13.95
N ALA A 195 6.34 0.18 13.04
CA ALA A 195 6.02 0.82 11.77
C ALA A 195 4.66 1.57 11.78
N GLY A 196 3.94 1.53 12.90
CA GLY A 196 2.58 2.02 13.04
C GLY A 196 1.54 1.04 12.53
N VAL A 197 1.69 0.57 11.31
CA VAL A 197 0.80 -0.40 10.65
C VAL A 197 1.57 -1.47 9.88
N THR A 198 0.99 -2.65 9.75
CA THR A 198 1.36 -3.65 8.75
C THR A 198 0.36 -3.52 7.62
N LEU A 199 0.77 -3.04 6.48
CA LEU A 199 -0.04 -2.93 5.27
C LEU A 199 0.80 -3.32 4.07
N SER A 200 0.39 -2.91 2.87
CA SER A 200 0.97 -3.45 1.64
C SER A 200 2.46 -3.17 1.48
N LEU A 201 2.91 -1.96 1.84
CA LEU A 201 4.33 -1.59 1.78
C LEU A 201 5.16 -2.35 2.82
N LYS A 202 4.72 -2.37 4.10
CA LYS A 202 5.45 -3.09 5.16
C LYS A 202 5.48 -4.59 4.93
N ASN A 203 4.42 -5.17 4.33
CA ASN A 203 4.36 -6.57 3.98
C ASN A 203 5.51 -6.99 3.04
N LEU A 204 5.99 -6.10 2.17
CA LEU A 204 7.13 -6.37 1.28
C LEU A 204 8.45 -6.67 2.01
N PHE A 205 8.54 -6.35 3.29
CA PHE A 205 9.71 -6.72 4.09
C PHE A 205 9.95 -8.24 4.11
N GLY A 206 8.89 -9.04 3.97
CA GLY A 206 8.95 -10.49 3.84
C GLY A 206 9.60 -11.00 2.56
N VAL A 207 9.78 -10.17 1.51
CA VAL A 207 10.51 -10.60 0.29
C VAL A 207 12.02 -10.69 0.52
N ILE A 208 12.55 -10.08 1.58
CA ILE A 208 14.00 -10.08 1.83
C ILE A 208 14.46 -11.45 2.33
N PRO A 209 15.48 -12.06 1.68
CA PRO A 209 15.89 -13.43 2.00
C PRO A 209 16.56 -13.52 3.37
N GLY A 210 16.01 -14.36 4.26
CA GLY A 210 16.54 -14.60 5.61
C GLY A 210 17.94 -15.21 5.61
N ILE A 211 18.25 -16.02 4.61
CA ILE A 211 19.60 -16.60 4.43
C ILE A 211 20.70 -15.54 4.29
N LYS A 212 20.36 -14.33 3.80
CA LYS A 212 21.30 -13.21 3.65
C LYS A 212 21.27 -12.25 4.83
N TYR A 213 20.08 -12.01 5.42
CA TYR A 213 19.87 -10.94 6.39
C TYR A 213 19.53 -11.45 7.79
N GLY A 214 19.51 -12.76 7.98
CA GLY A 214 19.22 -13.40 9.26
C GLY A 214 17.72 -13.35 9.64
N TRP A 215 17.43 -13.88 10.81
CA TRP A 215 16.11 -13.84 11.43
C TRP A 215 16.21 -13.08 12.76
N PRO A 216 15.36 -12.08 12.98
CA PRO A 216 14.23 -11.59 12.18
C PRO A 216 14.60 -10.49 11.16
N LYS A 217 15.70 -10.59 10.44
CA LYS A 217 16.18 -9.62 9.44
C LYS A 217 16.64 -8.31 10.08
N ASN A 218 17.26 -8.40 11.24
CA ASN A 218 17.67 -7.27 12.10
C ASN A 218 18.55 -6.24 11.38
N PHE A 219 19.42 -6.69 10.47
CA PHE A 219 20.29 -5.80 9.71
C PHE A 219 19.50 -4.63 9.08
N LEU A 220 18.35 -4.92 8.45
CA LEU A 220 17.51 -3.91 7.84
C LEU A 220 16.73 -3.08 8.87
N HIS A 221 16.39 -3.65 10.03
CA HIS A 221 15.79 -2.88 11.12
C HIS A 221 16.77 -1.84 11.68
N TRP A 222 18.05 -2.16 11.78
CA TRP A 222 19.10 -1.22 12.25
C TRP A 222 19.34 -0.06 11.28
N HIS A 223 19.11 -0.26 9.98
CA HIS A 223 19.19 0.81 8.98
C HIS A 223 17.91 1.66 8.89
N GLY A 224 16.97 1.45 9.80
CA GLY A 224 15.67 2.12 9.86
C GLY A 224 14.57 1.35 9.14
N ILE A 225 13.53 1.00 9.90
CA ILE A 225 12.43 0.16 9.36
C ILE A 225 11.68 0.86 8.23
N SER A 226 11.36 2.15 8.37
CA SER A 226 10.65 2.92 7.35
C SER A 226 11.49 3.15 6.10
N GLN A 227 12.79 3.39 6.27
CA GLN A 227 13.76 3.53 5.19
C GLN A 227 13.90 2.23 4.40
N SER A 228 14.03 1.11 5.11
CA SER A 228 14.12 -0.21 4.48
C SER A 228 12.85 -0.59 3.72
N ILE A 229 11.66 -0.29 4.27
CA ILE A 229 10.38 -0.49 3.57
C ILE A 229 10.35 0.29 2.25
N ALA A 230 10.74 1.57 2.28
CA ALA A 230 10.73 2.41 1.09
C ALA A 230 11.76 1.94 0.05
N ASP A 231 12.98 1.59 0.47
CA ASP A 231 14.03 1.09 -0.43
C ASP A 231 13.62 -0.23 -1.11
N ILE A 232 13.01 -1.15 -0.36
CA ILE A 232 12.47 -2.41 -0.90
C ILE A 232 11.36 -2.11 -1.92
N ALA A 233 10.35 -1.33 -1.53
CA ALA A 233 9.19 -1.06 -2.35
C ALA A 233 9.52 -0.32 -3.66
N THR A 234 10.41 0.67 -3.62
CA THR A 234 10.84 1.41 -4.81
C THR A 234 11.67 0.54 -5.76
N THR A 235 12.39 -0.45 -5.23
CA THR A 235 13.28 -1.30 -6.02
C THR A 235 12.56 -2.45 -6.70
N ILE A 236 11.67 -3.17 -5.99
CA ILE A 236 10.89 -4.27 -6.61
C ILE A 236 9.64 -3.78 -7.34
N ALA A 237 9.21 -2.54 -7.10
CA ALA A 237 8.06 -1.90 -7.74
C ALA A 237 6.83 -2.83 -7.86
N PRO A 238 6.27 -3.32 -6.72
CA PRO A 238 5.12 -4.22 -6.73
C PRO A 238 3.95 -3.55 -7.46
N GLY A 239 3.21 -4.35 -8.22
CA GLY A 239 2.19 -3.78 -9.10
C GLY A 239 0.81 -3.66 -8.47
N PHE A 240 0.51 -4.42 -7.42
CA PHE A 240 -0.85 -4.46 -6.86
C PHE A 240 -0.85 -4.81 -5.37
N ALA A 241 -1.87 -4.35 -4.66
CA ALA A 241 -2.13 -4.72 -3.28
C ALA A 241 -3.57 -5.20 -3.08
N ILE A 242 -3.76 -6.20 -2.22
CA ILE A 242 -5.05 -6.68 -1.73
C ILE A 242 -4.94 -6.83 -0.21
N VAL A 243 -5.51 -5.88 0.53
CA VAL A 243 -5.48 -5.87 2.00
C VAL A 243 -6.62 -6.73 2.52
N ASP A 244 -6.30 -7.78 3.25
CA ASP A 244 -7.24 -8.60 3.99
C ASP A 244 -7.64 -7.91 5.29
N GLY A 245 -8.80 -7.26 5.27
CA GLY A 245 -9.41 -6.56 6.38
C GLY A 245 -10.81 -7.09 6.73
N ILE A 246 -11.15 -8.34 6.36
CA ILE A 246 -12.40 -8.94 6.85
C ILE A 246 -12.33 -9.02 8.37
N VAL A 247 -11.27 -9.65 8.89
CA VAL A 247 -10.91 -9.56 10.31
C VAL A 247 -9.53 -8.94 10.40
N GLY A 248 -9.44 -7.73 10.94
CA GLY A 248 -8.18 -7.02 11.20
C GLY A 248 -7.59 -7.34 12.58
N MET A 249 -6.44 -6.72 12.90
CA MET A 249 -5.82 -6.80 14.23
C MET A 249 -5.50 -5.39 14.73
N GLU A 250 -5.93 -5.09 15.94
CA GLU A 250 -5.68 -3.82 16.63
C GLU A 250 -4.78 -3.95 17.85
N GLY A 251 -4.35 -2.83 18.44
CA GLY A 251 -3.56 -2.80 19.67
C GLY A 251 -2.13 -3.27 19.46
N ASP A 252 -1.64 -4.23 20.25
CA ASP A 252 -0.24 -4.67 20.29
C ASP A 252 0.14 -5.57 19.10
N GLY A 253 -0.10 -5.05 17.88
CA GLY A 253 0.37 -5.70 16.66
C GLY A 253 1.92 -5.62 16.49
N PRO A 254 2.51 -6.50 15.72
CA PRO A 254 1.91 -7.39 14.73
C PRO A 254 1.53 -8.78 15.26
N LEU A 255 1.80 -9.12 16.54
CA LEU A 255 1.69 -10.48 17.08
C LEU A 255 0.65 -10.64 18.20
N HIS A 256 0.52 -9.63 19.05
CA HIS A 256 -0.24 -9.74 20.31
C HIS A 256 -1.55 -8.93 20.32
N GLY A 257 -1.91 -8.32 19.19
CA GLY A 257 -3.14 -7.56 19.05
C GLY A 257 -4.40 -8.42 19.10
N ALA A 258 -5.54 -7.76 19.29
CA ALA A 258 -6.86 -8.37 19.27
C ALA A 258 -7.48 -8.36 17.86
N GLY A 259 -8.39 -9.29 17.59
CA GLY A 259 -9.16 -9.30 16.33
C GLY A 259 -10.22 -8.21 16.31
N VAL A 260 -10.42 -7.62 15.13
CA VAL A 260 -11.47 -6.61 14.85
C VAL A 260 -12.19 -6.98 13.57
N ASP A 261 -13.52 -7.13 13.64
CA ASP A 261 -14.35 -7.34 12.45
C ASP A 261 -14.42 -6.04 11.65
N SER A 262 -13.52 -5.92 10.69
CA SER A 262 -13.41 -4.70 9.84
C SER A 262 -14.25 -4.80 8.57
N ASN A 263 -14.63 -6.02 8.16
CA ASN A 263 -15.57 -6.31 7.08
C ASN A 263 -15.22 -5.65 5.74
N VAL A 264 -13.92 -5.50 5.44
CA VAL A 264 -13.46 -4.84 4.21
C VAL A 264 -12.32 -5.60 3.54
N VAL A 265 -12.27 -5.46 2.21
CA VAL A 265 -11.10 -5.75 1.40
C VAL A 265 -10.72 -4.48 0.65
N ILE A 266 -9.46 -4.05 0.73
CA ILE A 266 -8.99 -2.83 0.09
C ILE A 266 -7.96 -3.22 -0.96
N MET A 267 -8.07 -2.69 -2.18
CA MET A 267 -7.13 -3.03 -3.25
C MET A 267 -6.82 -1.85 -4.18
N GLY A 268 -5.66 -1.91 -4.83
CA GLY A 268 -5.23 -0.90 -5.80
C GLY A 268 -3.83 -1.14 -6.33
N ASP A 269 -3.49 -0.39 -7.37
CA ASP A 269 -2.19 -0.43 -8.06
C ASP A 269 -1.18 0.63 -7.55
N ASN A 270 -1.61 1.52 -6.67
CA ASN A 270 -0.74 2.42 -5.92
C ASN A 270 -0.75 2.00 -4.44
N LEU A 271 0.27 1.26 -4.02
CA LEU A 271 0.33 0.70 -2.67
C LEU A 271 0.30 1.79 -1.58
N THR A 272 0.90 2.95 -1.82
CA THR A 272 0.87 4.07 -0.88
C THR A 272 -0.55 4.61 -0.69
N ALA A 273 -1.33 4.71 -1.78
CA ALA A 273 -2.72 5.14 -1.72
C ALA A 273 -3.62 4.10 -1.03
N VAL A 274 -3.37 2.81 -1.30
CA VAL A 274 -4.06 1.70 -0.62
C VAL A 274 -3.80 1.75 0.88
N ASP A 275 -2.53 1.87 1.28
CA ASP A 275 -2.13 1.94 2.68
C ASP A 275 -2.67 3.21 3.36
N ALA A 276 -2.63 4.37 2.68
CA ALA A 276 -3.20 5.61 3.21
C ALA A 276 -4.73 5.51 3.43
N THR A 277 -5.43 4.84 2.53
CA THR A 277 -6.88 4.58 2.67
C THR A 277 -7.14 3.64 3.83
N ALA A 278 -6.37 2.55 3.95
CA ALA A 278 -6.47 1.60 5.05
C ALA A 278 -6.17 2.25 6.42
N VAL A 279 -5.15 3.10 6.49
CA VAL A 279 -4.79 3.86 7.71
C VAL A 279 -5.94 4.76 8.15
N ARG A 280 -6.60 5.48 7.22
CA ARG A 280 -7.78 6.30 7.54
C ARG A 280 -8.96 5.46 7.97
N LEU A 281 -9.18 4.31 7.34
CA LEU A 281 -10.23 3.38 7.71
C LEU A 281 -10.04 2.88 9.15
N MET A 282 -8.79 2.64 9.57
CA MET A 282 -8.45 2.29 10.95
C MET A 282 -8.59 3.47 11.93
N GLY A 283 -8.93 4.68 11.50
CA GLY A 283 -9.04 5.88 12.32
C GLY A 283 -7.69 6.57 12.60
N PHE A 284 -6.64 6.27 11.85
CA PHE A 284 -5.32 6.85 12.01
C PHE A 284 -5.00 7.86 10.92
N TYR A 285 -3.85 8.52 11.05
CA TYR A 285 -3.39 9.57 10.15
C TYR A 285 -2.22 9.10 9.27
N PRO A 286 -2.40 8.96 7.92
CA PRO A 286 -1.33 8.55 7.01
C PRO A 286 -0.07 9.43 7.09
N GLU A 287 -0.26 10.71 7.42
CA GLU A 287 0.81 11.69 7.61
C GLU A 287 1.75 11.36 8.78
N ARG A 288 1.34 10.43 9.65
CA ARG A 288 2.15 9.93 10.77
C ARG A 288 2.89 8.65 10.45
N ILE A 289 2.68 8.07 9.27
CA ILE A 289 3.33 6.83 8.84
C ILE A 289 4.53 7.18 7.96
N GLN A 290 5.73 7.09 8.52
CA GLN A 290 6.95 7.58 7.88
C GLN A 290 7.22 6.91 6.51
N HIS A 291 7.06 5.60 6.38
CA HIS A 291 7.31 4.93 5.10
C HIS A 291 6.33 5.35 4.00
N LEU A 292 5.09 5.78 4.33
CA LEU A 292 4.19 6.35 3.33
C LEU A 292 4.71 7.68 2.79
N LEU A 293 5.26 8.53 3.68
CA LEU A 293 5.86 9.81 3.29
C LEU A 293 7.08 9.61 2.39
N LEU A 294 7.93 8.62 2.71
CA LEU A 294 9.12 8.30 1.92
C LEU A 294 8.78 7.80 0.51
N MET A 295 7.59 7.25 0.29
CA MET A 295 7.13 6.81 -1.04
C MET A 295 6.62 7.93 -1.94
N MET A 296 6.29 9.11 -1.39
CA MET A 296 5.66 10.21 -2.15
C MET A 296 6.53 10.71 -3.33
N PRO A 297 7.86 10.86 -3.21
CA PRO A 297 8.71 11.24 -4.34
C PRO A 297 8.75 10.21 -5.48
N TYR A 298 8.33 8.98 -5.22
CA TYR A 298 8.34 7.85 -6.16
C TYR A 298 6.94 7.52 -6.72
N GLY A 299 6.04 8.51 -6.75
CA GLY A 299 4.69 8.37 -7.31
C GLY A 299 3.64 7.85 -6.32
N GLY A 300 4.01 7.64 -5.06
CA GLY A 300 3.05 7.36 -4.00
C GLY A 300 2.20 8.59 -3.67
N THR A 301 0.97 8.40 -3.19
CA THR A 301 0.14 9.49 -2.70
C THR A 301 -0.60 9.12 -1.43
N ILE A 302 -0.57 10.04 -0.46
CA ILE A 302 -1.41 9.98 0.72
C ILE A 302 -2.53 11.03 0.69
N ASN A 303 -2.56 11.88 -0.34
CA ASN A 303 -3.54 12.95 -0.46
C ASN A 303 -4.91 12.38 -0.85
N GLU A 304 -5.90 12.48 0.04
CA GLU A 304 -7.24 11.95 -0.15
C GLU A 304 -7.92 12.49 -1.42
N MET A 305 -7.71 13.78 -1.75
CA MET A 305 -8.28 14.38 -2.96
C MET A 305 -7.73 13.78 -4.27
N ARG A 306 -6.62 13.06 -4.21
CA ARG A 306 -6.01 12.36 -5.35
C ARG A 306 -6.34 10.86 -5.36
N ILE A 307 -7.07 10.38 -4.37
CA ILE A 307 -7.46 8.98 -4.24
C ILE A 307 -8.95 8.87 -4.56
N LYS A 308 -9.27 8.30 -5.72
CA LYS A 308 -10.65 7.99 -6.08
C LYS A 308 -11.06 6.66 -5.45
N GLN A 309 -12.03 6.70 -4.56
CA GLN A 309 -12.62 5.50 -3.98
C GLN A 309 -13.58 4.84 -4.97
N ILE A 310 -13.49 3.53 -5.11
CA ILE A 310 -14.39 2.68 -5.92
C ILE A 310 -15.05 1.68 -4.97
N GLY A 311 -16.34 1.47 -5.10
CA GLY A 311 -17.14 0.64 -4.20
C GLY A 311 -17.59 1.40 -2.96
N GLU A 312 -17.28 0.90 -1.76
CA GLU A 312 -17.65 1.55 -0.52
C GLU A 312 -16.90 2.86 -0.29
N SER A 313 -17.53 3.78 0.45
CA SER A 313 -16.87 5.01 0.87
C SER A 313 -16.03 4.78 2.13
N LEU A 314 -14.97 5.58 2.30
CA LEU A 314 -14.19 5.58 3.54
C LEU A 314 -15.08 5.86 4.76
N ALA A 315 -16.00 6.81 4.63
CA ALA A 315 -16.89 7.22 5.73
C ALA A 315 -17.84 6.09 6.19
N SER A 316 -18.33 5.25 5.25
CA SER A 316 -19.20 4.10 5.58
C SER A 316 -18.42 2.89 6.12
N SER A 317 -17.10 2.85 5.93
CA SER A 317 -16.26 1.70 6.25
C SER A 317 -15.29 1.96 7.41
N GLN A 318 -15.26 3.18 7.96
CA GLN A 318 -14.33 3.55 9.02
C GLN A 318 -14.61 2.79 10.32
N ILE A 319 -13.57 2.23 10.91
CA ILE A 319 -13.58 1.55 12.21
C ILE A 319 -12.43 2.10 13.03
N LEU A 320 -12.68 2.48 14.27
CA LEU A 320 -11.65 3.04 15.14
C LEU A 320 -10.85 1.90 15.80
N PHE A 321 -9.67 1.65 15.29
CA PHE A 321 -8.74 0.67 15.85
C PHE A 321 -8.04 1.22 17.11
N GLN A 322 -7.76 0.36 18.05
CA GLN A 322 -6.88 0.67 19.17
C GLN A 322 -5.44 0.81 18.66
N PRO A 323 -4.74 1.92 18.96
CA PRO A 323 -3.35 2.08 18.57
C PRO A 323 -2.44 1.11 19.33
N PRO A 324 -1.24 0.80 18.82
CA PRO A 324 -0.26 0.04 19.58
C PRO A 324 0.13 0.76 20.88
N PRO A 325 0.38 0.05 21.98
CA PRO A 325 0.69 0.67 23.28
C PRO A 325 2.03 1.42 23.30
N VAL A 326 2.97 0.98 22.47
CA VAL A 326 4.27 1.66 22.28
C VAL A 326 4.35 2.08 20.82
N VAL A 327 4.19 3.36 20.55
CA VAL A 327 4.24 3.90 19.18
C VAL A 327 5.42 4.84 19.07
N MET A 328 6.38 4.51 18.23
CA MET A 328 7.42 5.46 17.81
C MET A 328 6.83 6.62 16.98
N THR A 329 5.59 6.45 16.52
CA THR A 329 4.85 7.44 15.75
C THR A 329 3.47 7.59 16.37
N ASN A 330 3.08 8.79 16.79
CA ASN A 330 1.75 9.08 17.33
C ASN A 330 0.68 9.02 16.21
N ILE A 331 0.42 7.82 15.69
CA ILE A 331 -0.41 7.59 14.49
C ILE A 331 -1.88 7.99 14.69
N ASN A 332 -2.34 8.05 15.93
CA ASN A 332 -3.69 8.46 16.33
C ASN A 332 -3.82 9.96 16.65
N GLN A 333 -2.72 10.73 16.58
CA GLN A 333 -2.75 12.15 16.82
C GLN A 333 -2.83 12.94 15.51
N ALA A 334 -3.81 13.84 15.43
CA ALA A 334 -3.93 14.72 14.26
C ALA A 334 -2.61 15.46 14.00
N PRO A 335 -2.12 15.49 12.75
CA PRO A 335 -0.93 16.26 12.40
C PRO A 335 -1.22 17.76 12.55
N SER A 336 -0.20 18.54 12.97
CA SER A 336 -0.31 19.98 13.02
C SER A 336 -0.58 20.57 11.63
N PHE A 337 -1.12 21.80 11.58
CA PHE A 337 -1.31 22.53 10.32
C PHE A 337 -0.03 22.59 9.47
N TRP A 338 1.10 22.89 10.09
CA TRP A 338 2.40 22.95 9.41
C TRP A 338 2.86 21.60 8.88
N HIS A 339 2.62 20.52 9.62
CA HIS A 339 2.93 19.17 9.16
C HIS A 339 2.08 18.78 7.93
N LYS A 340 0.78 19.09 7.95
CA LYS A 340 -0.10 18.91 6.79
C LYS A 340 0.34 19.73 5.59
N ALA A 341 0.72 20.99 5.80
CA ALA A 341 1.18 21.87 4.72
C ALA A 341 2.47 21.38 4.07
N LEU A 342 3.44 20.87 4.86
CA LEU A 342 4.67 20.28 4.34
C LEU A 342 4.40 19.02 3.50
N VAL A 343 3.48 18.18 3.94
CA VAL A 343 3.14 16.92 3.26
C VAL A 343 2.25 17.16 2.04
N SER A 344 1.33 18.13 2.07
CA SER A 344 0.45 18.47 0.94
C SER A 344 1.18 19.16 -0.21
N GLY A 345 2.40 19.64 0.04
CA GLY A 345 3.26 20.26 -0.96
C GLY A 345 3.82 19.28 -2.01
N TRP A 346 3.68 17.99 -1.79
CA TRP A 346 4.08 16.88 -2.67
C TRP A 346 2.83 16.20 -3.30
#